data_aec8d83b61c0dcfbccf632e6eed54472
#
_entry.id   aec8d83b61c0dcfbccf632e6eed54472
#
_cell.length_a   1.000
_cell.length_b   1.000
_cell.length_c   1.000
_cell.angle_alpha   90.00
_cell.angle_beta   90.00
_cell.angle_gamma   90.00
#
_symmetry.space_group_name_H-M   'P 1'
#
loop_
_entity.id
_entity.type
_entity.pdbx_description
1 polymer ?
#
loop_
_entity_poly.entity_id
_entity_poly.type
_entity_poly.pdbx_seq_one_letter_code
_entity_poly.pdbx_strand_id
1 'polypeptide(L)'
;MKKLLIIFCALCCVSSVAFADEVERGLSTMATEQIKVSARQMIATGMNSENVIKMTRYMIHNQFSQQTILRAHEIIVRAHKEKLPVGPIMNKAYEGIAKGVKARNIVKAMETVRSRFAFSYQRSKELTLEENRVRSMGKTMAESLSAGLKEKDMDALMDKLRERTRDMKQDQTCELAEETFKTAREMARLGVSSEVTSGMIGQALRNRYNVKEMERIRNMFATRSQYSNAENLAKSLSEQIGRGESLGTVGSSGTGSATGTGDGGGTGGGSGSGSGGSSGGGSGSGSGSGSGR
;
A
#
# COMPACT_ATOMS: atom_id res chain seq x y z
N MET A 1 15.87 -46.68 -15.71
CA MET A 1 15.93 -45.26 -15.97
C MET A 1 15.14 -44.79 -17.20
N LYS A 2 15.22 -45.47 -18.36
CA LYS A 2 14.45 -45.09 -19.60
C LYS A 2 12.93 -45.09 -19.44
N LYS A 3 12.34 -46.00 -18.64
CA LYS A 3 10.88 -46.05 -18.41
C LYS A 3 10.35 -44.90 -17.55
N LEU A 4 11.15 -44.35 -16.62
CA LEU A 4 10.77 -43.22 -15.78
C LEU A 4 10.71 -41.92 -16.58
N LEU A 5 11.60 -41.77 -17.55
CA LEU A 5 11.65 -40.58 -18.44
C LEU A 5 10.44 -40.51 -19.37
N ILE A 6 9.94 -41.67 -19.84
CA ILE A 6 8.79 -41.73 -20.73
C ILE A 6 7.50 -41.34 -19.97
N ILE A 7 7.35 -41.77 -18.71
CA ILE A 7 6.20 -41.42 -17.87
C ILE A 7 6.16 -39.92 -17.57
N PHE A 8 7.32 -39.30 -17.32
CA PHE A 8 7.41 -37.84 -17.08
C PHE A 8 7.05 -37.02 -18.32
N CYS A 9 7.47 -37.48 -19.50
CA CYS A 9 7.13 -36.81 -20.77
C CYS A 9 5.63 -36.95 -21.13
N ALA A 10 5.01 -38.09 -20.82
CA ALA A 10 3.57 -38.32 -21.04
C ALA A 10 2.71 -37.45 -20.10
N LEU A 11 3.13 -37.24 -18.85
CA LEU A 11 2.41 -36.41 -17.90
C LEU A 11 2.43 -34.92 -18.28
N CYS A 12 3.52 -34.40 -18.86
CA CYS A 12 3.61 -33.04 -19.40
C CYS A 12 2.72 -32.81 -20.62
N CYS A 13 2.48 -33.81 -21.45
CA CYS A 13 1.62 -33.69 -22.65
C CYS A 13 0.13 -33.58 -22.31
N VAL A 14 -0.32 -34.27 -21.27
CA VAL A 14 -1.75 -34.27 -20.87
C VAL A 14 -2.19 -32.92 -20.31
N SER A 15 -1.32 -32.23 -19.56
CA SER A 15 -1.61 -30.91 -19.01
C SER A 15 -1.78 -29.84 -20.11
N SER A 16 -1.02 -29.94 -21.19
CA SER A 16 -1.05 -28.98 -22.31
C SER A 16 -2.36 -29.01 -23.10
N VAL A 17 -2.98 -30.19 -23.22
CA VAL A 17 -4.23 -30.38 -23.99
C VAL A 17 -5.43 -29.82 -23.22
N ALA A 18 -5.47 -29.98 -21.89
CA ALA A 18 -6.56 -29.47 -21.06
C ALA A 18 -6.64 -27.94 -21.07
N PHE A 19 -5.51 -27.25 -21.00
CA PHE A 19 -5.47 -25.77 -21.08
C PHE A 19 -5.83 -25.22 -22.48
N ALA A 20 -5.50 -25.97 -23.54
CA ALA A 20 -5.85 -25.59 -24.90
C ALA A 20 -7.37 -25.56 -25.09
N ASP A 21 -8.08 -26.56 -24.57
CA ASP A 21 -9.54 -26.67 -24.64
C ASP A 21 -10.25 -25.59 -23.81
N GLU A 22 -9.71 -25.21 -22.66
CA GLU A 22 -10.28 -24.16 -21.80
C GLU A 22 -10.17 -22.76 -22.44
N VAL A 23 -9.03 -22.44 -23.04
CA VAL A 23 -8.84 -21.17 -23.79
C VAL A 23 -9.74 -21.15 -25.03
N GLU A 24 -9.85 -22.27 -25.73
CA GLU A 24 -10.71 -22.37 -26.93
C GLU A 24 -12.17 -22.15 -26.58
N ARG A 25 -12.69 -22.79 -25.54
CA ARG A 25 -14.06 -22.56 -25.05
C ARG A 25 -14.27 -21.16 -24.51
N GLY A 26 -13.27 -20.62 -23.80
CA GLY A 26 -13.36 -19.30 -23.16
C GLY A 26 -13.25 -18.11 -24.09
N LEU A 27 -12.50 -18.22 -25.18
CA LEU A 27 -12.25 -17.13 -26.13
C LEU A 27 -12.87 -17.39 -27.50
N SER A 28 -13.21 -18.64 -27.82
CA SER A 28 -13.91 -19.10 -29.04
C SER A 28 -13.64 -18.28 -30.31
N THR A 29 -14.69 -17.84 -31.04
CA THR A 29 -14.62 -17.04 -32.26
C THR A 29 -14.25 -15.56 -32.04
N MET A 30 -14.22 -15.09 -30.81
CA MET A 30 -13.98 -13.67 -30.50
C MET A 30 -12.51 -13.28 -30.54
N ALA A 31 -11.59 -14.23 -30.33
CA ALA A 31 -10.17 -13.99 -30.29
C ALA A 31 -9.44 -14.51 -31.54
N THR A 32 -8.45 -13.75 -32.01
CA THR A 32 -7.53 -14.22 -33.03
C THR A 32 -6.64 -15.34 -32.48
N GLU A 33 -6.09 -16.18 -33.36
CA GLU A 33 -5.22 -17.27 -32.93
C GLU A 33 -3.99 -16.77 -32.13
N GLN A 34 -3.44 -15.60 -32.49
CA GLN A 34 -2.32 -15.00 -31.74
C GLN A 34 -2.69 -14.66 -30.30
N ILE A 35 -3.90 -14.15 -30.06
CA ILE A 35 -4.40 -13.86 -28.70
C ILE A 35 -4.57 -15.17 -27.92
N LYS A 36 -5.15 -16.21 -28.55
CA LYS A 36 -5.33 -17.53 -27.93
C LYS A 36 -3.99 -18.17 -27.54
N VAL A 37 -3.01 -18.14 -28.48
CA VAL A 37 -1.63 -18.62 -28.21
C VAL A 37 -1.02 -17.88 -27.03
N SER A 38 -1.12 -16.55 -27.00
CA SER A 38 -0.59 -15.75 -25.89
C SER A 38 -1.28 -16.09 -24.56
N ALA A 39 -2.61 -16.26 -24.54
CA ALA A 39 -3.35 -16.68 -23.34
C ALA A 39 -2.92 -18.08 -22.84
N ARG A 40 -2.75 -19.05 -23.76
CA ARG A 40 -2.23 -20.39 -23.43
C ARG A 40 -0.82 -20.31 -22.82
N GLN A 41 0.06 -19.45 -23.36
CA GLN A 41 1.39 -19.22 -22.81
C GLN A 41 1.33 -18.65 -21.38
N MET A 42 0.44 -17.69 -21.11
CA MET A 42 0.23 -17.16 -19.75
C MET A 42 -0.18 -18.27 -18.78
N ILE A 43 -1.14 -19.10 -19.14
CA ILE A 43 -1.63 -20.21 -18.32
C ILE A 43 -0.52 -21.25 -18.09
N ALA A 44 0.26 -21.57 -19.14
CA ALA A 44 1.39 -22.49 -19.05
C ALA A 44 2.49 -22.01 -18.09
N THR A 45 2.60 -20.70 -17.79
CA THR A 45 3.50 -20.18 -16.76
C THR A 45 2.95 -20.34 -15.32
N GLY A 46 1.78 -20.95 -15.15
CA GLY A 46 1.14 -21.17 -13.83
C GLY A 46 0.13 -20.09 -13.43
N MET A 47 -0.25 -19.19 -14.35
CA MET A 47 -1.32 -18.24 -14.05
C MET A 47 -2.69 -18.92 -14.06
N ASN A 48 -3.59 -18.43 -13.19
CA ASN A 48 -4.97 -18.90 -13.16
C ASN A 48 -5.68 -18.64 -14.50
N SER A 49 -6.18 -19.71 -15.13
CA SER A 49 -6.82 -19.71 -16.45
C SER A 49 -8.05 -18.81 -16.50
N GLU A 50 -8.91 -18.88 -15.48
CA GLU A 50 -10.13 -18.06 -15.41
C GLU A 50 -9.81 -16.56 -15.45
N ASN A 51 -8.82 -16.12 -14.68
CA ASN A 51 -8.41 -14.71 -14.66
C ASN A 51 -7.84 -14.25 -16.00
N VAL A 52 -7.02 -15.08 -16.65
CA VAL A 52 -6.44 -14.79 -17.97
C VAL A 52 -7.54 -14.66 -19.01
N ILE A 53 -8.43 -15.66 -19.08
CA ILE A 53 -9.55 -15.69 -20.02
C ILE A 53 -10.51 -14.52 -19.78
N LYS A 54 -10.87 -14.26 -18.51
CA LYS A 54 -11.77 -13.17 -18.14
C LYS A 54 -11.20 -11.81 -18.57
N MET A 55 -9.95 -11.53 -18.27
CA MET A 55 -9.33 -10.26 -18.66
C MET A 55 -9.27 -10.12 -20.19
N THR A 56 -8.83 -11.16 -20.89
CA THR A 56 -8.72 -11.15 -22.35
C THR A 56 -10.07 -10.91 -23.00
N ARG A 57 -11.11 -11.63 -22.55
CA ARG A 57 -12.49 -11.43 -23.01
C ARG A 57 -12.97 -10.00 -22.78
N TYR A 58 -12.68 -9.44 -21.60
CA TYR A 58 -13.09 -8.08 -21.26
C TYR A 58 -12.44 -7.05 -22.18
N MET A 59 -11.17 -7.25 -22.52
CA MET A 59 -10.47 -6.38 -23.50
C MET A 59 -11.04 -6.51 -24.90
N ILE A 60 -11.35 -7.73 -25.38
CA ILE A 60 -11.96 -7.97 -26.70
C ILE A 60 -13.33 -7.28 -26.79
N HIS A 61 -14.20 -7.49 -25.80
CA HIS A 61 -15.52 -6.85 -25.77
C HIS A 61 -15.47 -5.33 -25.77
N ASN A 62 -14.40 -4.74 -25.21
CA ASN A 62 -14.18 -3.30 -25.21
C ASN A 62 -13.29 -2.84 -26.37
N GLN A 63 -13.25 -3.62 -27.47
CA GLN A 63 -12.66 -3.27 -28.76
C GLN A 63 -11.16 -2.91 -28.69
N PHE A 64 -10.41 -3.53 -27.78
CA PHE A 64 -8.96 -3.41 -27.80
C PHE A 64 -8.40 -4.06 -29.06
N SER A 65 -7.46 -3.38 -29.72
CA SER A 65 -6.77 -4.00 -30.85
C SER A 65 -5.96 -5.20 -30.38
N GLN A 66 -5.76 -6.18 -31.27
CA GLN A 66 -4.93 -7.35 -31.01
C GLN A 66 -3.57 -6.98 -30.43
N GLN A 67 -2.89 -5.99 -31.03
CA GLN A 67 -1.58 -5.52 -30.56
C GLN A 67 -1.64 -5.01 -29.11
N THR A 68 -2.70 -4.30 -28.74
CA THR A 68 -2.89 -3.77 -27.38
C THR A 68 -3.13 -4.90 -26.36
N ILE A 69 -3.91 -5.93 -26.76
CA ILE A 69 -4.13 -7.11 -25.90
C ILE A 69 -2.82 -7.87 -25.69
N LEU A 70 -2.07 -8.14 -26.76
CA LEU A 70 -0.78 -8.84 -26.67
C LEU A 70 0.21 -8.07 -25.79
N ARG A 71 0.23 -6.74 -25.88
CA ARG A 71 1.05 -5.91 -25.01
C ARG A 71 0.64 -6.00 -23.53
N ALA A 72 -0.67 -6.04 -23.23
CA ALA A 72 -1.17 -6.26 -21.87
C ALA A 72 -0.77 -7.64 -21.34
N HIS A 73 -0.86 -8.69 -22.15
CA HIS A 73 -0.41 -10.03 -21.79
C HIS A 73 1.09 -10.05 -21.47
N GLU A 74 1.91 -9.40 -22.30
CA GLU A 74 3.37 -9.30 -22.10
C GLU A 74 3.71 -8.65 -20.74
N ILE A 75 3.02 -7.56 -20.37
CA ILE A 75 3.20 -6.88 -19.07
C ILE A 75 2.92 -7.85 -17.91
N ILE A 76 1.84 -8.61 -18.00
CA ILE A 76 1.43 -9.55 -16.96
C ILE A 76 2.39 -10.75 -16.87
N VAL A 77 2.81 -11.30 -18.01
CA VAL A 77 3.82 -12.38 -18.06
C VAL A 77 5.13 -11.92 -17.40
N ARG A 78 5.58 -10.71 -17.71
CA ARG A 78 6.78 -10.14 -17.10
C ARG A 78 6.63 -9.99 -15.59
N ALA A 79 5.50 -9.42 -15.13
CA ALA A 79 5.22 -9.33 -13.70
C ALA A 79 5.23 -10.70 -13.01
N HIS A 80 4.63 -11.70 -13.63
CA HIS A 80 4.59 -13.06 -13.09
C HIS A 80 6.00 -13.67 -12.98
N LYS A 81 6.83 -13.54 -14.03
CA LYS A 81 8.23 -13.98 -14.02
C LYS A 81 9.07 -13.27 -12.95
N GLU A 82 8.80 -12.01 -12.70
CA GLU A 82 9.42 -11.20 -11.64
C GLU A 82 8.86 -11.51 -10.23
N LYS A 83 7.93 -12.47 -10.12
CA LYS A 83 7.20 -12.83 -8.89
C LYS A 83 6.44 -11.65 -8.25
N LEU A 84 5.99 -10.70 -9.07
CA LEU A 84 5.16 -9.58 -8.66
C LEU A 84 3.68 -9.97 -8.61
N PRO A 85 2.84 -9.27 -7.82
CA PRO A 85 1.41 -9.52 -7.80
C PRO A 85 0.76 -9.09 -9.12
N VAL A 86 0.24 -10.04 -9.89
CA VAL A 86 -0.42 -9.75 -11.18
C VAL A 86 -1.83 -9.16 -11.01
N GLY A 87 -2.50 -9.47 -9.89
CA GLY A 87 -3.86 -9.00 -9.61
C GLY A 87 -4.03 -7.48 -9.71
N PRO A 88 -3.23 -6.66 -9.03
CA PRO A 88 -3.31 -5.19 -9.13
C PRO A 88 -3.12 -4.66 -10.56
N ILE A 89 -2.29 -5.34 -11.37
CA ILE A 89 -2.04 -4.96 -12.77
C ILE A 89 -3.27 -5.25 -13.62
N MET A 90 -3.87 -6.44 -13.46
CA MET A 90 -5.12 -6.82 -14.14
C MET A 90 -6.28 -5.92 -13.71
N ASN A 91 -6.39 -5.60 -12.41
CA ASN A 91 -7.43 -4.70 -11.89
C ASN A 91 -7.33 -3.31 -12.53
N LYS A 92 -6.12 -2.86 -12.89
CA LYS A 92 -5.94 -1.59 -13.59
C LYS A 92 -6.55 -1.60 -14.99
N ALA A 93 -6.56 -2.75 -15.66
CA ALA A 93 -7.28 -2.91 -16.92
C ALA A 93 -8.80 -2.80 -16.71
N TYR A 94 -9.35 -3.51 -15.74
CA TYR A 94 -10.79 -3.44 -15.43
C TYR A 94 -11.24 -2.04 -15.03
N GLU A 95 -10.48 -1.38 -14.17
CA GLU A 95 -10.75 0.00 -13.75
C GLU A 95 -10.76 0.97 -14.94
N GLY A 96 -9.75 0.88 -15.80
CA GLY A 96 -9.62 1.75 -16.95
C GLY A 96 -10.75 1.53 -17.98
N ILE A 97 -11.15 0.28 -18.21
CA ILE A 97 -12.27 -0.08 -19.07
C ILE A 97 -13.58 0.49 -18.49
N ALA A 98 -13.83 0.26 -17.19
CA ALA A 98 -15.04 0.75 -16.54
C ALA A 98 -15.16 2.28 -16.57
N LYS A 99 -14.03 3.00 -16.60
CA LYS A 99 -13.96 4.46 -16.73
C LYS A 99 -13.95 4.96 -18.19
N GLY A 100 -14.08 4.09 -19.17
CA GLY A 100 -14.05 4.47 -20.60
C GLY A 100 -12.70 5.05 -21.08
N VAL A 101 -11.59 4.70 -20.41
CA VAL A 101 -10.26 5.18 -20.79
C VAL A 101 -9.79 4.51 -22.06
N LYS A 102 -9.14 5.25 -22.96
CA LYS A 102 -8.58 4.70 -24.20
C LYS A 102 -7.65 3.51 -23.93
N ALA A 103 -7.78 2.42 -24.67
CA ALA A 103 -7.04 1.16 -24.50
C ALA A 103 -5.52 1.34 -24.35
N ARG A 104 -4.90 2.21 -25.17
CA ARG A 104 -3.47 2.52 -25.09
C ARG A 104 -3.05 3.10 -23.73
N ASN A 105 -3.89 3.98 -23.16
CA ASN A 105 -3.62 4.59 -21.86
C ASN A 105 -3.79 3.57 -20.72
N ILE A 106 -4.74 2.65 -20.87
CA ILE A 106 -4.93 1.54 -19.92
C ILE A 106 -3.67 0.67 -19.85
N VAL A 107 -3.15 0.24 -21.01
CA VAL A 107 -1.93 -0.58 -21.04
C VAL A 107 -0.71 0.18 -20.50
N LYS A 108 -0.60 1.49 -20.78
CA LYS A 108 0.43 2.33 -20.15
C LYS A 108 0.28 2.38 -18.62
N ALA A 109 -0.95 2.50 -18.12
CA ALA A 109 -1.22 2.48 -16.67
C ALA A 109 -0.90 1.11 -16.04
N MET A 110 -1.19 -0.01 -16.74
CA MET A 110 -0.78 -1.36 -16.30
C MET A 110 0.74 -1.47 -16.16
N GLU A 111 1.52 -0.95 -17.13
CA GLU A 111 2.98 -0.92 -17.06
C GLU A 111 3.48 -0.04 -15.91
N THR A 112 2.84 1.10 -15.66
CA THR A 112 3.17 1.96 -14.50
C THR A 112 2.96 1.22 -13.19
N VAL A 113 1.86 0.46 -13.04
CA VAL A 113 1.60 -0.35 -11.85
C VAL A 113 2.67 -1.44 -11.71
N ARG A 114 3.00 -2.17 -12.80
CA ARG A 114 4.07 -3.19 -12.77
C ARG A 114 5.40 -2.59 -12.32
N SER A 115 5.83 -1.48 -12.93
CA SER A 115 7.11 -0.82 -12.59
C SER A 115 7.16 -0.40 -11.13
N ARG A 116 6.06 0.14 -10.60
CA ARG A 116 5.93 0.52 -9.20
C ARG A 116 6.10 -0.69 -8.27
N PHE A 117 5.46 -1.83 -8.58
CA PHE A 117 5.66 -3.05 -7.82
C PHE A 117 7.08 -3.59 -7.95
N ALA A 118 7.68 -3.56 -9.14
CA ALA A 118 9.06 -4.00 -9.36
C ALA A 118 10.04 -3.21 -8.49
N PHE A 119 9.96 -1.87 -8.52
CA PHE A 119 10.74 -0.99 -7.65
C PHE A 119 10.55 -1.34 -6.17
N SER A 120 9.31 -1.40 -5.71
CA SER A 120 8.98 -1.63 -4.30
C SER A 120 9.46 -3.00 -3.79
N TYR A 121 9.30 -4.05 -4.59
CA TYR A 121 9.77 -5.40 -4.24
C TYR A 121 11.29 -5.50 -4.24
N GLN A 122 11.97 -4.80 -5.16
CA GLN A 122 13.41 -4.70 -5.14
C GLN A 122 13.90 -4.05 -3.84
N ARG A 123 13.32 -2.92 -3.44
CA ARG A 123 13.66 -2.22 -2.19
C ARG A 123 13.37 -3.07 -0.95
N SER A 124 12.26 -3.82 -0.94
CA SER A 124 11.94 -4.72 0.17
C SER A 124 12.98 -5.83 0.35
N LYS A 125 13.52 -6.38 -0.76
CA LYS A 125 14.58 -7.40 -0.72
C LYS A 125 15.90 -6.91 -0.14
N GLU A 126 16.14 -5.61 -0.13
CA GLU A 126 17.32 -5.01 0.51
C GLU A 126 17.22 -5.02 2.05
N LEU A 127 16.01 -5.17 2.59
CA LEU A 127 15.74 -5.21 4.03
C LEU A 127 15.59 -6.64 4.56
N THR A 128 15.08 -7.57 3.75
CA THR A 128 14.86 -8.97 4.15
C THR A 128 14.80 -9.89 2.94
N LEU A 129 15.20 -11.14 3.14
CA LEU A 129 15.05 -12.21 2.13
C LEU A 129 13.81 -13.09 2.42
N GLU A 130 13.12 -12.88 3.54
CA GLU A 130 11.90 -13.61 3.87
C GLU A 130 10.76 -13.21 2.91
N GLU A 131 10.29 -14.18 2.13
CA GLU A 131 9.36 -13.93 1.00
C GLU A 131 8.07 -13.24 1.44
N ASN A 132 7.49 -13.63 2.58
CA ASN A 132 6.26 -13.05 3.09
C ASN A 132 6.45 -11.58 3.49
N ARG A 133 7.57 -11.26 4.14
CA ARG A 133 7.93 -9.88 4.51
C ARG A 133 8.23 -9.03 3.28
N VAL A 134 8.95 -9.58 2.29
CA VAL A 134 9.18 -8.90 1.01
C VAL A 134 7.85 -8.54 0.34
N ARG A 135 6.90 -9.47 0.31
CA ARG A 135 5.57 -9.24 -0.28
C ARG A 135 4.79 -8.17 0.49
N SER A 136 4.75 -8.26 1.83
CA SER A 136 4.03 -7.31 2.68
C SER A 136 4.57 -5.89 2.53
N MET A 137 5.88 -5.72 2.75
CA MET A 137 6.55 -4.42 2.61
C MET A 137 6.48 -3.87 1.20
N GLY A 138 6.77 -4.70 0.19
CA GLY A 138 6.73 -4.30 -1.22
C GLY A 138 5.35 -3.82 -1.64
N LYS A 139 4.29 -4.48 -1.17
CA LYS A 139 2.91 -4.02 -1.39
C LYS A 139 2.67 -2.66 -0.72
N THR A 140 3.07 -2.50 0.54
CA THR A 140 2.87 -1.24 1.30
C THR A 140 3.64 -0.09 0.65
N MET A 141 4.88 -0.30 0.20
CA MET A 141 5.67 0.67 -0.55
C MET A 141 4.99 1.05 -1.88
N ALA A 142 4.52 0.05 -2.65
CA ALA A 142 3.83 0.30 -3.92
C ALA A 142 2.52 1.09 -3.73
N GLU A 143 1.81 0.85 -2.63
CA GLU A 143 0.62 1.62 -2.25
C GLU A 143 0.98 3.06 -1.86
N SER A 144 2.10 3.28 -1.15
CA SER A 144 2.61 4.62 -0.81
C SER A 144 2.95 5.43 -2.06
N LEU A 145 3.66 4.80 -3.02
CA LEU A 145 3.95 5.41 -4.32
C LEU A 145 2.66 5.70 -5.12
N SER A 146 1.66 4.82 -5.02
CA SER A 146 0.36 5.02 -5.66
C SER A 146 -0.40 6.21 -5.06
N ALA A 147 -0.21 6.46 -3.77
CA ALA A 147 -0.85 7.56 -3.05
C ALA A 147 -0.13 8.91 -3.23
N GLY A 148 1.07 8.93 -3.85
CA GLY A 148 1.77 10.18 -4.16
C GLY A 148 3.18 10.31 -3.62
N LEU A 149 3.67 9.33 -2.83
CA LEU A 149 5.09 9.31 -2.45
C LEU A 149 5.95 9.12 -3.71
N LYS A 150 7.04 9.84 -3.83
CA LYS A 150 7.96 9.75 -4.98
C LYS A 150 9.05 8.72 -4.71
N GLU A 151 9.56 8.07 -5.77
CA GLU A 151 10.64 7.08 -5.65
C GLU A 151 11.88 7.64 -4.94
N LYS A 152 12.31 8.86 -5.29
CA LYS A 152 13.44 9.54 -4.63
C LYS A 152 13.27 9.70 -3.11
N ASP A 153 12.04 9.99 -2.67
CA ASP A 153 11.73 10.20 -1.26
C ASP A 153 11.58 8.85 -0.52
N MET A 154 11.14 7.81 -1.23
CA MET A 154 11.19 6.43 -0.75
C MET A 154 12.64 5.96 -0.55
N ASP A 155 13.55 6.26 -1.49
CA ASP A 155 14.97 5.94 -1.37
C ASP A 155 15.60 6.68 -0.17
N ALA A 156 15.26 7.95 0.03
CA ALA A 156 15.71 8.71 1.20
C ALA A 156 15.24 8.09 2.53
N LEU A 157 14.01 7.56 2.58
CA LEU A 157 13.52 6.81 3.74
C LEU A 157 14.28 5.50 3.94
N MET A 158 14.57 4.77 2.86
CA MET A 158 15.38 3.55 2.91
C MET A 158 16.76 3.80 3.48
N ASP A 159 17.43 4.88 3.08
CA ASP A 159 18.74 5.23 3.59
C ASP A 159 18.70 5.56 5.09
N LYS A 160 17.71 6.34 5.53
CA LYS A 160 17.50 6.63 6.96
C LYS A 160 17.18 5.40 7.78
N LEU A 161 16.38 4.49 7.21
CA LEU A 161 16.05 3.23 7.86
C LEU A 161 17.28 2.34 8.03
N ARG A 162 18.12 2.20 6.99
CA ARG A 162 19.40 1.45 7.05
C ARG A 162 20.34 2.03 8.10
N GLU A 163 20.48 3.36 8.14
CA GLU A 163 21.28 4.06 9.16
C GLU A 163 20.77 3.73 10.56
N ARG A 164 19.44 3.84 10.76
CA ARG A 164 18.78 3.60 12.06
C ARG A 164 18.89 2.15 12.53
N THR A 165 18.86 1.19 11.60
CA THR A 165 18.77 -0.25 11.92
C THR A 165 20.10 -0.99 11.86
N ARG A 166 21.21 -0.28 11.65
CA ARG A 166 22.56 -0.89 11.48
C ARG A 166 22.91 -1.91 12.56
N ASP A 167 22.58 -1.59 13.82
CA ASP A 167 22.91 -2.39 15.00
C ASP A 167 21.70 -3.18 15.54
N MET A 168 20.59 -3.22 14.79
CA MET A 168 19.35 -3.91 15.20
C MET A 168 19.35 -5.35 14.70
N LYS A 169 18.63 -6.21 15.42
CA LYS A 169 18.35 -7.57 14.96
C LYS A 169 17.44 -7.50 13.73
N GLN A 170 17.57 -8.50 12.85
CA GLN A 170 16.80 -8.57 11.58
C GLN A 170 15.29 -8.42 11.80
N ASP A 171 14.71 -9.11 12.79
CA ASP A 171 13.27 -9.02 13.08
C ASP A 171 12.85 -7.60 13.48
N GLN A 172 13.61 -6.96 14.34
CA GLN A 172 13.36 -5.58 14.77
C GLN A 172 13.49 -4.59 13.60
N THR A 173 14.47 -4.83 12.70
CA THR A 173 14.63 -4.05 11.47
C THR A 173 13.39 -4.17 10.59
N CYS A 174 12.90 -5.38 10.38
CA CYS A 174 11.72 -5.62 9.57
C CYS A 174 10.46 -4.99 10.16
N GLU A 175 10.25 -5.13 11.47
CA GLU A 175 9.09 -4.53 12.16
C GLU A 175 9.09 -3.00 12.06
N LEU A 176 10.26 -2.37 12.28
CA LEU A 176 10.40 -0.93 12.15
C LEU A 176 10.19 -0.48 10.70
N ALA A 177 10.72 -1.22 9.73
CA ALA A 177 10.54 -0.96 8.31
C ALA A 177 9.07 -1.03 7.90
N GLU A 178 8.37 -2.09 8.29
CA GLU A 178 6.95 -2.25 7.99
C GLU A 178 6.12 -1.10 8.54
N GLU A 179 6.34 -0.70 9.78
CA GLU A 179 5.58 0.38 10.38
C GLU A 179 5.95 1.73 9.80
N THR A 180 7.22 1.95 9.44
CA THR A 180 7.68 3.14 8.70
C THR A 180 6.92 3.31 7.38
N PHE A 181 6.82 2.25 6.57
CA PHE A 181 6.12 2.32 5.29
C PHE A 181 4.60 2.36 5.43
N LYS A 182 4.02 1.74 6.46
CA LYS A 182 2.59 1.92 6.79
C LYS A 182 2.29 3.38 7.13
N THR A 183 3.15 4.03 7.90
CA THR A 183 3.02 5.45 8.26
C THR A 183 3.15 6.34 7.02
N ALA A 184 4.15 6.10 6.17
CA ALA A 184 4.33 6.84 4.91
C ALA A 184 3.11 6.69 3.98
N ARG A 185 2.55 5.48 3.87
CA ARG A 185 1.35 5.21 3.09
C ARG A 185 0.15 5.99 3.61
N GLU A 186 -0.07 6.00 4.91
CA GLU A 186 -1.19 6.70 5.53
C GLU A 186 -1.09 8.21 5.30
N MET A 187 0.06 8.81 5.54
CA MET A 187 0.31 10.22 5.26
C MET A 187 0.08 10.57 3.79
N ALA A 188 0.60 9.75 2.86
CA ALA A 188 0.41 9.96 1.43
C ALA A 188 -1.07 9.85 1.02
N ARG A 189 -1.84 8.92 1.59
CA ARG A 189 -3.30 8.77 1.37
C ARG A 189 -4.09 9.98 1.84
N LEU A 190 -3.62 10.63 2.88
CA LEU A 190 -4.22 11.86 3.42
C LEU A 190 -3.78 13.12 2.68
N GLY A 191 -3.01 12.98 1.60
CA GLY A 191 -2.57 14.06 0.74
C GLY A 191 -1.36 14.84 1.26
N VAL A 192 -0.66 14.33 2.29
CA VAL A 192 0.63 14.91 2.70
C VAL A 192 1.62 14.79 1.55
N SER A 193 2.30 15.88 1.24
CA SER A 193 3.29 15.90 0.14
C SER A 193 4.43 14.89 0.41
N SER A 194 5.00 14.38 -0.68
CA SER A 194 6.06 13.37 -0.61
C SER A 194 7.27 13.83 0.19
N GLU A 195 7.66 15.09 0.00
CA GLU A 195 8.79 15.71 0.70
C GLU A 195 8.53 15.84 2.20
N VAL A 196 7.35 16.31 2.60
CA VAL A 196 6.97 16.44 4.01
C VAL A 196 6.85 15.07 4.67
N THR A 197 6.27 14.07 3.96
CA THR A 197 6.19 12.69 4.44
C THR A 197 7.58 12.13 4.73
N SER A 198 8.49 12.20 3.76
CA SER A 198 9.84 11.65 3.92
C SER A 198 10.66 12.45 4.93
N GLY A 199 10.48 13.76 5.01
CA GLY A 199 11.13 14.65 5.97
C GLY A 199 10.75 14.31 7.41
N MET A 200 9.45 14.23 7.71
CA MET A 200 8.94 13.96 9.05
C MET A 200 9.32 12.54 9.54
N ILE A 201 9.10 11.53 8.70
CA ILE A 201 9.47 10.15 9.05
C ILE A 201 10.98 10.02 9.19
N GLY A 202 11.76 10.64 8.30
CA GLY A 202 13.22 10.69 8.40
C GLY A 202 13.71 11.35 9.69
N GLN A 203 13.00 12.37 10.17
CA GLN A 203 13.27 13.00 11.47
C GLN A 203 12.97 12.04 12.62
N ALA A 204 11.86 11.30 12.57
CA ALA A 204 11.52 10.29 13.57
C ALA A 204 12.57 9.17 13.64
N LEU A 205 13.04 8.67 12.49
CA LEU A 205 14.10 7.66 12.43
C LEU A 205 15.43 8.17 13.01
N ARG A 206 15.84 9.42 12.72
CA ARG A 206 17.03 10.06 13.29
C ARG A 206 16.92 10.20 14.81
N ASN A 207 15.74 10.54 15.32
CA ASN A 207 15.48 10.63 16.77
C ASN A 207 15.22 9.26 17.41
N ARG A 208 15.59 8.18 16.71
CA ARG A 208 15.54 6.78 17.19
C ARG A 208 14.16 6.29 17.59
N TYR A 209 13.10 6.80 16.99
CA TYR A 209 11.75 6.31 17.22
C TYR A 209 11.68 4.81 16.91
N ASN A 210 11.00 4.10 17.82
CA ASN A 210 10.75 2.66 17.71
C ASN A 210 9.42 2.37 17.01
N VAL A 211 9.08 1.09 16.87
CA VAL A 211 7.84 0.62 16.21
C VAL A 211 6.59 1.24 16.84
N LYS A 212 6.50 1.27 18.19
CA LYS A 212 5.32 1.81 18.89
C LYS A 212 5.16 3.31 18.70
N GLU A 213 6.25 4.04 18.67
CA GLU A 213 6.24 5.49 18.43
C GLU A 213 5.85 5.80 16.98
N MET A 214 6.35 5.03 16.03
CA MET A 214 5.97 5.15 14.62
C MET A 214 4.48 4.82 14.42
N GLU A 215 3.97 3.78 15.09
CA GLU A 215 2.56 3.44 15.11
C GLU A 215 1.69 4.55 15.73
N ARG A 216 2.14 5.21 16.80
CA ARG A 216 1.44 6.37 17.36
C ARG A 216 1.33 7.51 16.35
N ILE A 217 2.41 7.80 15.63
CA ILE A 217 2.39 8.79 14.53
C ILE A 217 1.30 8.41 13.51
N ARG A 218 1.32 7.18 13.02
CA ARG A 218 0.33 6.69 12.05
C ARG A 218 -1.10 6.84 12.55
N ASN A 219 -1.35 6.46 13.81
CA ASN A 219 -2.68 6.57 14.43
C ASN A 219 -3.12 8.03 14.61
N MET A 220 -2.19 8.95 14.90
CA MET A 220 -2.49 10.39 14.93
C MET A 220 -2.97 10.90 13.57
N PHE A 221 -2.35 10.47 12.47
CA PHE A 221 -2.83 10.82 11.13
C PHE A 221 -4.20 10.24 10.85
N ALA A 222 -4.44 8.97 11.17
CA ALA A 222 -5.72 8.31 10.95
C ALA A 222 -6.88 8.98 11.70
N THR A 223 -6.62 9.55 12.90
CA THR A 223 -7.66 10.15 13.74
C THR A 223 -7.81 11.66 13.56
N ARG A 224 -6.70 12.39 13.41
CA ARG A 224 -6.71 13.87 13.43
C ARG A 224 -6.83 14.51 12.05
N SER A 225 -6.54 13.80 10.97
CA SER A 225 -6.70 14.32 9.61
C SER A 225 -8.14 14.71 9.28
N GLN A 226 -9.11 14.20 10.04
CA GLN A 226 -10.51 14.58 9.92
C GLN A 226 -10.79 16.02 10.42
N TYR A 227 -9.92 16.57 11.27
CA TYR A 227 -10.11 17.86 11.96
C TYR A 227 -9.06 18.92 11.59
N SER A 228 -7.98 18.56 10.89
CA SER A 228 -6.90 19.47 10.53
C SER A 228 -6.29 19.11 9.18
N ASN A 229 -5.64 20.08 8.53
CA ASN A 229 -4.85 19.82 7.34
C ASN A 229 -3.69 18.87 7.67
N ALA A 230 -3.70 17.68 7.07
CA ALA A 230 -2.70 16.63 7.32
C ALA A 230 -1.25 17.10 7.05
N GLU A 231 -1.07 17.98 6.04
CA GLU A 231 0.23 18.60 5.72
C GLU A 231 0.75 19.45 6.88
N ASN A 232 -0.10 20.27 7.50
CA ASN A 232 0.28 21.11 8.64
C ASN A 232 0.55 20.27 9.88
N LEU A 233 -0.24 19.21 10.10
CA LEU A 233 0.02 18.24 11.18
C LEU A 233 1.39 17.59 11.02
N ALA A 234 1.76 17.19 9.80
CA ALA A 234 3.05 16.58 9.52
C ALA A 234 4.23 17.54 9.79
N LYS A 235 4.10 18.80 9.38
CA LYS A 235 5.11 19.84 9.65
C LYS A 235 5.28 20.10 11.14
N SER A 236 4.18 20.29 11.86
CA SER A 236 4.19 20.48 13.32
C SER A 236 4.81 19.30 14.07
N LEU A 237 4.45 18.07 13.70
CA LEU A 237 5.05 16.86 14.28
C LEU A 237 6.55 16.77 13.97
N SER A 238 6.96 17.11 12.73
CA SER A 238 8.38 17.12 12.36
C SER A 238 9.20 18.09 13.24
N GLU A 239 8.66 19.28 13.52
CA GLU A 239 9.29 20.27 14.39
C GLU A 239 9.37 19.78 15.84
N GLN A 240 8.30 19.20 16.38
CA GLN A 240 8.27 18.67 17.74
C GLN A 240 9.26 17.51 17.94
N ILE A 241 9.27 16.57 16.98
CA ILE A 241 10.23 15.47 16.96
C ILE A 241 11.66 16.04 16.87
N GLY A 242 11.89 17.09 16.06
CA GLY A 242 13.17 17.76 15.96
C GLY A 242 13.68 18.40 17.26
N ARG A 243 12.75 18.87 18.11
CA ARG A 243 13.05 19.41 19.45
C ARG A 243 13.17 18.35 20.53
N GLY A 244 12.93 17.07 20.20
CA GLY A 244 12.93 15.98 21.17
C GLY A 244 11.71 15.98 22.12
N GLU A 245 10.62 16.64 21.74
CA GLU A 245 9.40 16.70 22.53
C GLU A 245 8.61 15.38 22.44
N SER A 246 7.96 15.01 23.55
CA SER A 246 7.12 13.81 23.62
C SER A 246 5.84 13.97 22.76
N LEU A 247 5.48 12.94 21.99
CA LEU A 247 4.26 12.90 21.17
C LEU A 247 2.94 13.06 21.95
N GLY A 248 2.99 13.11 23.28
CA GLY A 248 1.82 13.25 24.17
C GLY A 248 1.22 14.65 24.24
N THR A 249 1.96 15.71 23.83
CA THR A 249 1.57 17.11 24.00
C THR A 249 0.75 17.70 22.84
N VAL A 250 0.55 16.98 21.76
CA VAL A 250 -0.13 17.44 20.52
C VAL A 250 -1.67 17.54 20.64
N GLY A 251 -2.19 17.76 21.83
CA GLY A 251 -3.65 17.83 22.02
C GLY A 251 -4.18 19.09 22.70
N SER A 252 -3.29 19.97 23.19
CA SER A 252 -3.71 21.06 24.07
C SER A 252 -3.41 22.49 23.60
N SER A 253 -2.82 22.69 22.42
CA SER A 253 -2.57 24.03 21.89
C SER A 253 -3.46 24.36 20.69
N GLY A 254 -4.75 24.43 20.98
CA GLY A 254 -5.72 25.00 20.07
C GLY A 254 -6.48 26.13 20.79
N THR A 255 -6.29 27.37 20.34
CA THR A 255 -6.96 28.61 20.73
C THR A 255 -6.62 29.17 22.13
N GLY A 256 -5.64 30.02 22.15
CA GLY A 256 -5.38 30.94 23.22
C GLY A 256 -4.64 32.16 22.69
N SER A 257 -5.34 33.02 21.92
CA SER A 257 -4.92 34.41 21.72
C SER A 257 -4.97 35.06 23.10
N ALA A 258 -3.86 35.30 23.73
CA ALA A 258 -3.76 36.09 24.92
C ALA A 258 -2.91 37.31 24.64
N THR A 259 -3.55 38.36 24.13
CA THR A 259 -3.20 39.74 24.45
C THR A 259 -3.65 39.98 25.88
N GLY A 260 -2.74 40.26 26.78
CA GLY A 260 -3.05 40.59 28.14
C GLY A 260 -1.79 40.98 28.91
N THR A 261 -1.35 42.24 28.70
CA THR A 261 -0.54 43.02 29.64
C THR A 261 -1.29 43.14 30.96
N GLY A 262 -0.69 42.77 32.07
CA GLY A 262 -1.28 42.95 33.40
C GLY A 262 -0.30 42.56 34.52
N ASP A 263 0.39 43.55 34.98
CA ASP A 263 1.11 43.63 36.24
C ASP A 263 0.20 43.40 37.45
N GLY A 264 0.64 42.75 38.52
CA GLY A 264 -0.12 42.69 39.78
C GLY A 264 0.25 41.54 40.70
N GLY A 265 1.05 41.80 41.69
CA GLY A 265 1.41 40.91 42.80
C GLY A 265 0.22 40.55 43.72
N GLY A 266 0.33 39.40 44.41
CA GLY A 266 -0.64 39.01 45.44
C GLY A 266 -0.30 37.64 46.03
N THR A 267 0.32 37.66 47.21
CA THR A 267 0.47 36.57 48.16
C THR A 267 -0.89 36.09 48.69
N GLY A 268 -1.13 34.78 48.82
CA GLY A 268 -2.27 34.21 49.52
C GLY A 268 -2.31 32.69 49.53
N GLY A 269 -1.98 32.09 50.66
CA GLY A 269 -2.08 30.66 50.93
C GLY A 269 -3.53 30.22 51.13
N GLY A 270 -3.82 28.94 50.94
CA GLY A 270 -5.11 28.34 51.23
C GLY A 270 -5.12 26.83 50.98
N SER A 271 -4.95 26.08 52.04
CA SER A 271 -5.18 24.64 52.13
C SER A 271 -6.68 24.35 51.98
N GLY A 272 -7.05 23.28 51.26
CA GLY A 272 -8.42 22.79 51.23
C GLY A 272 -8.53 21.36 50.71
N SER A 273 -8.62 20.41 51.62
CA SER A 273 -8.99 19.02 51.39
C SER A 273 -10.47 18.94 51.04
N GLY A 274 -10.85 18.06 50.12
CA GLY A 274 -12.25 17.73 49.84
C GLY A 274 -12.40 16.44 49.06
N SER A 275 -12.66 15.35 49.75
CA SER A 275 -13.15 14.07 49.23
C SER A 275 -14.60 14.14 48.87
N GLY A 276 -15.03 13.48 47.83
CA GLY A 276 -16.45 13.26 47.51
C GLY A 276 -16.64 12.40 46.27
N GLY A 277 -17.05 11.14 46.48
CA GLY A 277 -17.48 10.21 45.47
C GLY A 277 -18.90 10.46 45.01
N SER A 278 -19.30 9.93 43.92
CA SER A 278 -20.53 9.12 43.77
C SER A 278 -20.72 8.58 42.33
N SER A 279 -21.09 7.34 42.28
CA SER A 279 -21.59 6.46 41.25
C SER A 279 -22.81 7.03 40.50
N GLY A 280 -22.92 6.62 39.20
CA GLY A 280 -24.17 6.78 38.40
C GLY A 280 -24.10 6.03 37.10
N GLY A 281 -24.74 4.84 37.05
CA GLY A 281 -24.92 4.03 35.86
C GLY A 281 -26.05 4.55 35.00
N GLY A 282 -26.05 4.19 33.71
CA GLY A 282 -27.13 4.48 32.76
C GLY A 282 -27.02 3.64 31.52
N SER A 283 -27.70 2.49 31.52
CA SER A 283 -27.97 1.64 30.36
C SER A 283 -28.99 2.34 29.42
N GLY A 284 -28.77 2.27 28.13
CA GLY A 284 -29.73 2.73 27.14
C GLY A 284 -29.63 1.97 25.82
N SER A 285 -30.40 0.89 25.69
CA SER A 285 -30.66 0.16 24.46
C SER A 285 -31.60 0.95 23.56
N GLY A 286 -31.34 1.00 22.26
CA GLY A 286 -32.23 1.57 21.28
C GLY A 286 -32.11 0.91 19.92
N SER A 287 -32.94 -0.10 19.68
CA SER A 287 -33.18 -0.72 18.38
C SER A 287 -34.04 0.18 17.52
N GLY A 288 -33.73 0.33 16.23
CA GLY A 288 -34.54 1.04 15.27
C GLY A 288 -34.42 0.48 13.87
N SER A 289 -35.30 -0.46 13.51
CA SER A 289 -35.51 -0.95 12.15
C SER A 289 -36.31 0.08 11.38
N GLY A 290 -35.97 0.30 10.10
CA GLY A 290 -36.76 1.12 9.18
C GLY A 290 -36.54 0.74 7.73
N SER A 291 -37.45 -0.10 7.19
CA SER A 291 -37.60 -0.40 5.77
C SER A 291 -38.35 0.75 5.08
N GLY A 292 -38.06 0.97 3.80
CA GLY A 292 -39.02 1.72 2.99
C GLY A 292 -38.48 2.31 1.68
N ARG A 293 -38.79 1.61 0.60
CA ARG A 293 -38.91 1.99 -0.81
C ARG A 293 -37.67 2.44 -1.57
#